data_fb7e7c308b160a506f5ce9f53d553296
#
_entry.id   fb7e7c308b160a506f5ce9f53d553296
#
_cell.length_a   1.000
_cell.length_b   1.000
_cell.length_c   1.000
_cell.angle_alpha   90.00
_cell.angle_beta   90.00
_cell.angle_gamma   90.00
#
_symmetry.space_group_name_H-M   'P 1'
#
loop_
_entity.id
_entity.type
_entity.pdbx_description
1 polymer ?
#
loop_
_entity_poly.entity_id
_entity_poly.type
_entity_poly.pdbx_seq_one_letter_code
_entity_poly.pdbx_strand_id
1 'polypeptide(L)'
;PEFDGTVRRIGPIFADGSYQTAPYAASRNNIEEFYDRGTTTQNTIYFKGGNDTSRYYMSIGDQRTKGIIPGDKYKKNTFRVNASKTFGNVELSMNTSFFVDNKDIIGDEIGSQNRNLYWFILNTSNNIDLKSYKNWKNDFYASPNGFYNGYYQNPYWAIDTNRNTDRRNRLTSNISASWDIAKWL
;
A
#
# COMPACT_ATOMS: atom_id res chain seq x y z
N PRO A 1 36.00 9.69 7.19
CA PRO A 1 36.31 9.32 8.58
C PRO A 1 35.84 7.90 8.84
N GLU A 2 36.71 7.08 9.43
CA GLU A 2 36.37 5.71 9.81
C GLU A 2 35.42 5.71 11.01
N PHE A 3 34.53 4.73 11.09
CA PHE A 3 33.67 4.51 12.24
C PHE A 3 34.53 3.96 13.39
N ASP A 4 34.54 4.69 14.51
CA ASP A 4 35.39 4.37 15.70
C ASP A 4 34.58 3.93 16.94
N GLY A 5 33.25 3.91 16.83
CA GLY A 5 32.34 3.50 17.90
C GLY A 5 32.19 4.54 19.04
N THR A 6 32.88 5.69 18.98
CA THR A 6 32.70 6.73 19.99
C THR A 6 31.31 7.31 19.98
N VAL A 7 30.76 7.66 21.13
CA VAL A 7 29.49 8.34 21.26
C VAL A 7 29.64 9.80 20.88
N ARG A 8 28.89 10.26 19.91
CA ARG A 8 28.95 11.66 19.43
C ARG A 8 27.54 12.27 19.43
N ARG A 9 27.52 13.59 19.62
CA ARG A 9 26.26 14.35 19.46
C ARG A 9 25.78 14.30 18.04
N ILE A 10 24.46 14.12 17.89
CA ILE A 10 23.74 14.22 16.63
C ILE A 10 22.65 15.29 16.74
N GLY A 11 22.42 16.01 15.65
CA GLY A 11 21.39 17.04 15.60
C GLY A 11 21.67 18.28 16.46
N PRO A 12 20.62 19.06 16.76
CA PRO A 12 20.71 20.32 17.48
C PRO A 12 20.91 20.13 19.00
N ILE A 13 21.31 21.22 19.67
CA ILE A 13 21.09 21.40 21.10
C ILE A 13 19.75 22.10 21.26
N PHE A 14 18.85 21.53 22.06
CA PHE A 14 17.53 22.11 22.31
C PHE A 14 17.60 23.25 23.32
N ALA A 15 16.54 24.02 23.46
CA ALA A 15 16.48 25.22 24.29
C ALA A 15 16.74 24.92 25.80
N ASP A 16 16.43 23.71 26.25
CA ASP A 16 16.69 23.22 27.62
C ASP A 16 18.11 22.66 27.80
N GLY A 17 18.96 22.76 26.77
CA GLY A 17 20.33 22.23 26.79
C GLY A 17 20.45 20.75 26.50
N SER A 18 19.33 20.04 26.27
CA SER A 18 19.36 18.62 25.91
C SER A 18 19.80 18.41 24.44
N TYR A 19 20.33 17.22 24.17
CA TYR A 19 20.75 16.82 22.80
C TYR A 19 20.75 15.31 22.69
N GLN A 20 20.68 14.84 21.46
CA GLN A 20 20.78 13.42 21.12
C GLN A 20 22.25 13.01 20.94
N THR A 21 22.54 11.77 21.26
CA THR A 21 23.81 11.13 20.96
C THR A 21 23.61 9.81 20.22
N ALA A 22 24.57 9.46 19.39
CA ALA A 22 24.62 8.14 18.77
C ALA A 22 26.08 7.64 18.73
N PRO A 23 26.30 6.33 18.79
CA PRO A 23 27.60 5.75 18.49
C PRO A 23 28.02 6.12 17.06
N TYR A 24 29.26 6.51 16.86
CA TYR A 24 29.82 6.67 15.51
C TYR A 24 30.22 5.29 14.98
N ALA A 25 29.22 4.47 14.74
CA ALA A 25 29.34 3.10 14.24
C ALA A 25 28.25 2.87 13.19
N ALA A 26 28.55 2.06 12.19
CA ALA A 26 27.55 1.74 11.16
C ALA A 26 26.40 0.92 11.76
N SER A 27 25.16 1.36 11.54
CA SER A 27 23.97 0.56 11.77
C SER A 27 23.78 -0.39 10.58
N ARG A 28 23.87 -1.69 10.84
CA ARG A 28 23.70 -2.70 9.79
C ARG A 28 22.23 -2.81 9.45
N ASN A 29 21.94 -2.95 8.16
CA ASN A 29 20.60 -3.19 7.60
C ASN A 29 19.56 -2.10 7.93
N ASN A 30 19.99 -0.90 8.22
CA ASN A 30 19.14 0.22 8.65
C ASN A 30 17.99 0.50 7.68
N ILE A 31 18.25 0.46 6.37
CA ILE A 31 17.24 0.65 5.32
C ILE A 31 16.29 -0.55 5.26
N GLU A 32 16.83 -1.78 5.25
CA GLU A 32 16.03 -2.99 5.17
C GLU A 32 15.10 -3.16 6.37
N GLU A 33 15.58 -2.80 7.57
CA GLU A 33 14.82 -2.90 8.81
C GLU A 33 13.68 -1.90 8.93
N PHE A 34 13.69 -0.82 8.14
CA PHE A 34 12.59 0.11 8.03
C PHE A 34 11.40 -0.50 7.32
N TYR A 35 11.65 -1.28 6.27
CA TYR A 35 10.59 -1.85 5.44
C TYR A 35 10.01 -3.15 6.02
N ASP A 36 8.70 -3.29 5.89
CA ASP A 36 8.01 -4.55 6.18
C ASP A 36 8.17 -5.52 4.99
N ARG A 37 7.96 -6.80 5.27
CA ARG A 37 7.79 -7.77 4.19
C ARG A 37 6.40 -7.63 3.59
N GLY A 38 6.32 -7.26 2.30
CA GLY A 38 5.07 -7.21 1.56
C GLY A 38 4.47 -8.60 1.38
N THR A 39 3.16 -8.72 1.54
CA THR A 39 2.42 -9.97 1.33
C THR A 39 1.12 -9.72 0.61
N THR A 40 0.74 -10.62 -0.30
CA THR A 40 -0.58 -10.61 -0.94
C THR A 40 -1.21 -11.98 -0.79
N THR A 41 -2.43 -11.99 -0.26
CA THR A 41 -3.28 -13.18 -0.21
C THR A 41 -4.48 -12.95 -1.11
N GLN A 42 -4.77 -13.90 -2.00
CA GLN A 42 -5.91 -13.86 -2.88
C GLN A 42 -6.65 -15.18 -2.84
N ASN A 43 -7.96 -15.13 -2.57
CA ASN A 43 -8.85 -16.27 -2.56
C ASN A 43 -9.99 -16.01 -3.52
N THR A 44 -10.34 -17.01 -4.32
CA THR A 44 -11.46 -16.93 -5.25
C THR A 44 -12.22 -18.26 -5.23
N ILE A 45 -13.53 -18.16 -5.05
CA ILE A 45 -14.45 -19.27 -5.19
C ILE A 45 -15.31 -19.00 -6.40
N TYR A 46 -15.55 -20.00 -7.23
CA TYR A 46 -16.40 -19.88 -8.39
C TYR A 46 -17.32 -21.10 -8.57
N PHE A 47 -18.45 -20.84 -9.20
CA PHE A 47 -19.41 -21.83 -9.68
C PHE A 47 -19.62 -21.62 -11.16
N LYS A 48 -19.65 -22.68 -11.92
CA LYS A 48 -19.94 -22.67 -13.34
C LYS A 48 -20.79 -23.86 -13.72
N GLY A 49 -21.64 -23.70 -14.70
CA GLY A 49 -22.44 -24.78 -15.23
C GLY A 49 -23.16 -24.33 -16.48
N GLY A 50 -23.91 -25.25 -17.06
CA GLY A 50 -24.70 -24.99 -18.25
C GLY A 50 -24.93 -26.23 -19.07
N ASN A 51 -25.58 -25.99 -20.22
CA ASN A 51 -25.83 -26.94 -21.29
C ASN A 51 -25.61 -26.24 -22.63
N ASP A 52 -25.98 -26.88 -23.72
CA ASP A 52 -25.78 -26.35 -25.09
C ASP A 52 -26.45 -24.98 -25.32
N THR A 53 -27.53 -24.67 -24.59
CA THR A 53 -28.32 -23.45 -24.78
C THR A 53 -28.17 -22.46 -23.64
N SER A 54 -27.53 -22.83 -22.52
CA SER A 54 -27.46 -21.98 -21.34
C SER A 54 -26.10 -22.17 -20.66
N ARG A 55 -25.42 -21.08 -20.31
CA ARG A 55 -24.16 -21.10 -19.60
C ARG A 55 -24.19 -20.06 -18.48
N TYR A 56 -23.61 -20.42 -17.36
CA TYR A 56 -23.45 -19.46 -16.26
C TYR A 56 -22.10 -19.66 -15.58
N TYR A 57 -21.59 -18.56 -15.09
CA TYR A 57 -20.39 -18.48 -14.26
C TYR A 57 -20.63 -17.43 -13.18
N MET A 58 -20.28 -17.76 -11.94
CA MET A 58 -20.35 -16.85 -10.82
C MET A 58 -19.06 -16.98 -10.01
N SER A 59 -18.49 -15.90 -9.55
CA SER A 59 -17.31 -15.93 -8.67
C SER A 59 -17.33 -14.83 -7.63
N ILE A 60 -16.73 -15.16 -6.47
CA ILE A 60 -16.49 -14.24 -5.38
C ILE A 60 -14.99 -14.31 -5.08
N GLY A 61 -14.33 -13.15 -5.02
CA GLY A 61 -12.89 -13.02 -4.73
C GLY A 61 -12.64 -12.07 -3.57
N ASP A 62 -11.66 -12.41 -2.73
CA ASP A 62 -11.08 -11.56 -1.69
C ASP A 62 -9.59 -11.46 -1.94
N GLN A 63 -9.06 -10.25 -1.98
CA GLN A 63 -7.64 -9.95 -2.08
C GLN A 63 -7.26 -9.03 -0.93
N ARG A 64 -6.16 -9.35 -0.25
CA ARG A 64 -5.57 -8.55 0.80
C ARG A 64 -4.08 -8.41 0.55
N THR A 65 -3.61 -7.18 0.50
CA THR A 65 -2.19 -6.87 0.34
C THR A 65 -1.72 -6.03 1.52
N LYS A 66 -0.64 -6.44 2.14
CA LYS A 66 0.19 -5.64 3.03
C LYS A 66 1.38 -5.14 2.22
N GLY A 67 1.58 -3.83 2.17
CA GLY A 67 2.70 -3.22 1.45
C GLY A 67 4.05 -3.45 2.12
N ILE A 68 5.11 -3.01 1.46
CA ILE A 68 6.46 -3.00 2.04
C ILE A 68 6.67 -1.81 2.97
N ILE A 69 5.95 -0.71 2.77
CA ILE A 69 5.97 0.43 3.68
C ILE A 69 5.11 0.10 4.90
N PRO A 70 5.61 0.29 6.13
CA PRO A 70 4.86 0.01 7.33
C PRO A 70 3.49 0.72 7.32
N GLY A 71 2.44 -0.03 7.59
CA GLY A 71 1.07 0.49 7.61
C GLY A 71 0.32 0.44 6.28
N ASP A 72 0.98 0.24 5.14
CA ASP A 72 0.33 0.18 3.83
C ASP A 72 -0.54 -1.06 3.67
N LYS A 73 -1.80 -0.84 3.28
CA LYS A 73 -2.81 -1.89 3.13
C LYS A 73 -3.68 -1.64 1.90
N TYR A 74 -4.01 -2.74 1.24
CA TYR A 74 -5.00 -2.78 0.18
C TYR A 74 -5.90 -3.98 0.36
N LYS A 75 -7.21 -3.76 0.21
CA LYS A 75 -8.22 -4.81 0.27
C LYS A 75 -9.17 -4.66 -0.91
N LYS A 76 -9.46 -5.77 -1.60
CA LYS A 76 -10.42 -5.80 -2.71
C LYS A 76 -11.33 -7.01 -2.59
N ASN A 77 -12.62 -6.76 -2.66
CA ASN A 77 -13.64 -7.81 -2.80
C ASN A 77 -14.26 -7.70 -4.20
N THR A 78 -14.38 -8.81 -4.90
CA THR A 78 -14.90 -8.87 -6.26
C THR A 78 -16.05 -9.87 -6.32
N PHE A 79 -17.13 -9.48 -6.96
CA PHE A 79 -18.23 -10.36 -7.35
C PHE A 79 -18.41 -10.29 -8.86
N ARG A 80 -18.51 -11.45 -9.52
CA ARG A 80 -18.69 -11.53 -10.97
C ARG A 80 -19.78 -12.53 -11.31
N VAL A 81 -20.62 -12.16 -12.26
CA VAL A 81 -21.63 -13.03 -12.87
C VAL A 81 -21.55 -12.90 -14.38
N ASN A 82 -21.43 -14.02 -15.06
CA ASN A 82 -21.56 -14.12 -16.50
C ASN A 82 -22.65 -15.15 -16.77
N ALA A 83 -23.57 -14.83 -17.65
CA ALA A 83 -24.63 -15.74 -18.07
C ALA A 83 -24.89 -15.55 -19.55
N SER A 84 -25.23 -16.65 -20.25
CA SER A 84 -25.77 -16.61 -21.62
C SER A 84 -26.88 -17.61 -21.81
N LYS A 85 -27.79 -17.27 -22.67
CA LYS A 85 -28.95 -18.12 -23.07
C LYS A 85 -29.24 -17.94 -24.52
N THR A 86 -29.34 -19.07 -25.24
CA THR A 86 -29.75 -19.13 -26.65
C THR A 86 -31.21 -19.53 -26.73
N PHE A 87 -31.98 -18.76 -27.46
CA PHE A 87 -33.40 -18.96 -27.78
C PHE A 87 -33.56 -19.08 -29.31
N GLY A 88 -33.52 -20.28 -29.83
CA GLY A 88 -33.50 -20.47 -31.28
C GLY A 88 -32.29 -19.80 -31.93
N ASN A 89 -32.54 -18.77 -32.75
CA ASN A 89 -31.49 -18.00 -33.45
C ASN A 89 -31.03 -16.75 -32.67
N VAL A 90 -31.51 -16.53 -31.45
CA VAL A 90 -31.12 -15.37 -30.64
C VAL A 90 -30.31 -15.82 -29.44
N GLU A 91 -29.13 -15.28 -29.24
CA GLU A 91 -28.34 -15.42 -28.04
C GLU A 91 -28.38 -14.13 -27.24
N LEU A 92 -28.75 -14.25 -25.96
CA LEU A 92 -28.62 -13.17 -24.98
C LEU A 92 -27.44 -13.48 -24.03
N SER A 93 -26.61 -12.52 -23.80
CA SER A 93 -25.53 -12.66 -22.84
C SER A 93 -25.40 -11.46 -21.89
N MET A 94 -24.97 -11.74 -20.65
CA MET A 94 -24.75 -10.75 -19.62
C MET A 94 -23.40 -11.05 -18.95
N ASN A 95 -22.57 -10.01 -18.82
CA ASN A 95 -21.32 -10.05 -18.08
C ASN A 95 -21.31 -8.89 -17.09
N THR A 96 -21.40 -9.21 -15.82
CA THR A 96 -21.45 -8.20 -14.75
C THR A 96 -20.34 -8.47 -13.73
N SER A 97 -19.63 -7.42 -13.37
CA SER A 97 -18.60 -7.43 -12.35
C SER A 97 -18.80 -6.26 -11.41
N PHE A 98 -18.83 -6.54 -10.12
CA PHE A 98 -18.84 -5.54 -9.06
C PHE A 98 -17.63 -5.74 -8.17
N PHE A 99 -16.95 -4.66 -7.82
CA PHE A 99 -15.92 -4.72 -6.80
C PHE A 99 -15.97 -3.53 -5.84
N VAL A 100 -15.51 -3.80 -4.64
CA VAL A 100 -15.22 -2.81 -3.62
C VAL A 100 -13.75 -2.94 -3.28
N ASP A 101 -13.00 -1.86 -3.42
CA ASP A 101 -11.63 -1.80 -2.90
C ASP A 101 -11.44 -0.68 -1.87
N ASN A 102 -10.55 -0.95 -0.93
CA ASN A 102 -10.11 0.02 0.07
C ASN A 102 -8.59 0.05 0.03
N LYS A 103 -8.06 1.24 -0.09
CA LYS A 103 -6.64 1.55 -0.14
C LYS A 103 -6.32 2.45 1.03
N ASP A 104 -5.29 2.11 1.78
CA ASP A 104 -4.71 2.93 2.84
C ASP A 104 -3.19 2.81 2.69
N ILE A 105 -2.60 3.80 2.05
CA ILE A 105 -1.17 3.83 1.73
C ILE A 105 -0.59 5.20 2.07
N ILE A 106 0.72 5.27 2.11
CA ILE A 106 1.40 6.56 2.23
C ILE A 106 1.09 7.46 1.04
N GLY A 107 0.99 8.78 1.28
CA GLY A 107 0.91 9.79 0.23
C GLY A 107 2.23 9.90 -0.56
N ASP A 108 2.14 10.36 -1.80
CA ASP A 108 3.31 10.43 -2.69
C ASP A 108 4.33 11.50 -2.26
N GLU A 109 3.83 12.61 -1.71
CA GLU A 109 4.63 13.76 -1.27
C GLU A 109 4.45 14.00 0.23
N ILE A 110 5.54 14.09 0.97
CA ILE A 110 5.53 14.16 2.42
C ILE A 110 6.37 15.33 2.92
N GLY A 111 5.83 15.98 3.95
CA GLY A 111 6.53 17.04 4.68
C GLY A 111 6.61 18.37 3.94
N SER A 112 7.25 19.35 4.58
CA SER A 112 7.30 20.75 4.12
C SER A 112 8.02 20.97 2.79
N GLN A 113 8.73 19.98 2.28
CA GLN A 113 9.50 20.07 1.04
C GLN A 113 8.94 19.19 -0.08
N ASN A 114 7.75 18.63 0.07
CA ASN A 114 7.11 17.73 -0.91
C ASN A 114 8.04 16.60 -1.39
N ARG A 115 8.79 16.02 -0.48
CA ARG A 115 9.70 14.92 -0.79
C ARG A 115 9.08 13.60 -0.40
N ASN A 116 9.33 12.57 -1.19
CA ASN A 116 8.83 11.24 -0.88
C ASN A 116 9.61 10.59 0.29
N LEU A 117 8.99 9.58 0.90
CA LEU A 117 9.55 8.82 2.03
C LEU A 117 10.96 8.27 1.73
N TYR A 118 11.17 7.83 0.51
CA TYR A 118 12.44 7.28 0.06
C TYR A 118 13.61 8.27 0.25
N TRP A 119 13.37 9.55 0.00
CA TRP A 119 14.35 10.61 0.25
C TRP A 119 14.77 10.67 1.71
N PHE A 120 13.84 10.57 2.65
CA PHE A 120 14.13 10.63 4.09
C PHE A 120 14.99 9.45 4.53
N ILE A 121 14.70 8.26 4.02
CA ILE A 121 15.40 7.04 4.36
C ILE A 121 16.82 7.04 3.79
N LEU A 122 16.99 7.38 2.51
CA LEU A 122 18.30 7.39 1.86
C LEU A 122 19.26 8.45 2.39
N ASN A 123 18.72 9.58 2.86
CA ASN A 123 19.55 10.64 3.43
C ASN A 123 19.81 10.46 4.94
N THR A 124 19.28 9.42 5.55
CA THR A 124 19.62 9.08 6.93
C THR A 124 21.05 8.57 6.99
N SER A 125 21.85 9.17 7.86
CA SER A 125 23.23 8.75 8.07
C SER A 125 23.30 7.31 8.58
N ASN A 126 24.27 6.53 8.11
CA ASN A 126 24.39 5.11 8.43
C ASN A 126 24.67 4.79 9.91
N ASN A 127 25.07 5.77 10.70
CA ASN A 127 25.24 5.62 12.16
C ASN A 127 23.96 5.92 12.95
N ILE A 128 22.86 6.27 12.30
CA ILE A 128 21.58 6.56 12.93
C ILE A 128 20.69 5.32 12.83
N ASP A 129 20.36 4.74 13.95
CA ASP A 129 19.40 3.63 14.02
C ASP A 129 17.98 4.15 13.79
N LEU A 130 17.45 3.97 12.58
CA LEU A 130 16.08 4.40 12.24
C LEU A 130 15.02 3.78 13.13
N LYS A 131 15.20 2.55 13.59
CA LYS A 131 14.24 1.85 14.44
C LYS A 131 14.01 2.54 15.79
N SER A 132 15.03 3.20 16.33
CA SER A 132 14.91 3.93 17.59
C SER A 132 13.89 5.06 17.51
N TYR A 133 13.60 5.59 16.33
CA TYR A 133 12.63 6.67 16.09
C TYR A 133 11.19 6.20 15.85
N LYS A 134 10.91 4.92 16.00
CA LYS A 134 9.57 4.37 15.76
C LYS A 134 8.51 4.87 16.73
N ASN A 135 8.90 5.11 18.00
CA ASN A 135 7.96 5.54 19.05
C ASN A 135 7.75 7.05 19.08
N TRP A 136 7.57 7.68 17.95
CA TRP A 136 7.50 9.13 17.79
C TRP A 136 6.39 9.82 18.62
N LYS A 137 5.39 9.07 19.08
CA LYS A 137 4.28 9.60 19.89
C LYS A 137 4.65 9.84 21.36
N ASN A 138 5.59 9.04 21.89
CA ASN A 138 5.91 9.04 23.31
C ASN A 138 7.39 9.38 23.56
N ASP A 139 8.20 9.49 22.53
CA ASP A 139 9.61 9.86 22.62
C ASP A 139 9.82 11.22 21.95
N PHE A 140 10.26 12.20 22.76
CA PHE A 140 10.53 13.55 22.26
C PHE A 140 11.50 13.54 21.08
N TYR A 141 12.59 12.80 21.18
CA TYR A 141 13.61 12.75 20.13
C TYR A 141 13.15 12.06 18.84
N ALA A 142 12.11 11.27 18.91
CA ALA A 142 11.47 10.68 17.73
C ALA A 142 10.34 11.57 17.16
N SER A 143 9.89 12.57 17.92
CA SER A 143 8.83 13.51 17.49
C SER A 143 9.33 14.47 16.40
N PRO A 144 8.44 15.14 15.66
CA PRO A 144 8.83 16.15 14.67
C PRO A 144 9.69 17.28 15.21
N ASN A 145 9.51 17.63 16.50
CA ASN A 145 10.22 18.73 17.13
C ASN A 145 11.58 18.32 17.70
N GLY A 146 11.75 17.06 18.02
CA GLY A 146 12.97 16.52 18.63
C GLY A 146 13.85 15.72 17.67
N PHE A 147 13.38 15.46 16.44
CA PHE A 147 14.13 14.66 15.48
C PHE A 147 15.46 15.33 15.12
N TYR A 148 16.54 14.55 15.04
CA TYR A 148 17.91 15.05 14.93
C TYR A 148 18.19 15.88 13.66
N ASN A 149 17.37 15.80 12.64
CA ASN A 149 17.60 16.45 11.36
C ASN A 149 16.53 17.49 11.05
N GLY A 150 16.96 18.71 10.67
CA GLY A 150 16.08 19.80 10.27
C GLY A 150 15.69 19.83 8.79
N TYR A 151 16.34 19.01 7.93
CA TYR A 151 16.07 19.00 6.48
C TYR A 151 15.10 17.90 6.07
N TYR A 152 14.94 16.86 6.87
CA TYR A 152 14.00 15.77 6.64
C TYR A 152 13.42 15.27 7.96
N GLN A 153 12.25 14.69 7.86
CA GLN A 153 11.47 14.29 9.04
C GLN A 153 11.70 12.83 9.40
N ASN A 154 11.32 12.48 10.64
CA ASN A 154 11.25 11.09 11.03
C ASN A 154 10.35 10.30 10.07
N PRO A 155 10.87 9.27 9.37
CA PRO A 155 10.08 8.54 8.41
C PRO A 155 8.88 7.80 9.03
N TYR A 156 8.97 7.36 10.29
CA TYR A 156 7.83 6.73 10.97
C TYR A 156 6.71 7.72 11.29
N TRP A 157 7.05 8.95 11.68
CA TRP A 157 6.06 10.01 11.82
C TRP A 157 5.42 10.33 10.46
N ALA A 158 6.23 10.44 9.44
CA ALA A 158 5.77 10.77 8.10
C ALA A 158 4.78 9.74 7.54
N ILE A 159 5.05 8.44 7.70
CA ILE A 159 4.12 7.39 7.22
C ILE A 159 2.82 7.31 8.02
N ASP A 160 2.84 7.68 9.30
CA ASP A 160 1.63 7.66 10.14
C ASP A 160 0.72 8.86 9.91
N THR A 161 1.29 10.01 9.55
CA THR A 161 0.55 11.27 9.43
C THR A 161 0.16 11.63 8.00
N ASN A 162 0.85 11.10 7.00
CA ASN A 162 0.57 11.37 5.59
C ASN A 162 -0.04 10.14 4.91
N ARG A 163 -1.28 9.85 5.26
CA ARG A 163 -2.02 8.71 4.70
C ARG A 163 -2.93 9.15 3.55
N ASN A 164 -2.93 8.35 2.50
CA ASN A 164 -3.88 8.44 1.41
C ASN A 164 -4.85 7.26 1.52
N THR A 165 -6.08 7.56 1.93
CA THR A 165 -7.14 6.56 2.05
C THR A 165 -8.14 6.76 0.93
N ASP A 166 -8.41 5.70 0.20
CA ASP A 166 -9.38 5.69 -0.89
C ASP A 166 -10.30 4.48 -0.78
N ARG A 167 -11.59 4.69 -1.05
CA ARG A 167 -12.58 3.63 -1.16
C ARG A 167 -13.30 3.75 -2.48
N ARG A 168 -13.22 2.73 -3.30
CA ARG A 168 -13.84 2.70 -4.60
C ARG A 168 -14.83 1.53 -4.71
N ASN A 169 -16.01 1.86 -5.23
CA ASN A 169 -17.03 0.88 -5.63
C ASN A 169 -17.19 1.01 -7.14
N ARG A 170 -17.11 -0.11 -7.85
CA ARG A 170 -17.27 -0.10 -9.30
C ARG A 170 -18.15 -1.25 -9.74
N LEU A 171 -19.21 -0.91 -10.47
CA LEU A 171 -20.05 -1.84 -11.23
C LEU A 171 -19.72 -1.69 -12.72
N THR A 172 -19.43 -2.81 -13.35
CA THR A 172 -19.29 -2.89 -14.81
C THR A 172 -20.23 -3.96 -15.31
N SER A 173 -21.12 -3.63 -16.21
CA SER A 173 -22.08 -4.57 -16.80
C SER A 173 -22.11 -4.39 -18.29
N ASN A 174 -22.15 -5.52 -19.00
CA ASN A 174 -22.36 -5.60 -20.42
C ASN A 174 -23.51 -6.59 -20.67
N ILE A 175 -24.50 -6.17 -21.42
CA ILE A 175 -25.61 -7.02 -21.92
C ILE A 175 -25.56 -6.95 -23.42
N SER A 176 -25.55 -8.11 -24.07
CA SER A 176 -25.56 -8.21 -25.53
C SER A 176 -26.62 -9.19 -26.00
N ALA A 177 -27.18 -8.89 -27.18
CA ALA A 177 -28.06 -9.77 -27.92
C ALA A 177 -27.46 -9.98 -29.31
N SER A 178 -27.33 -11.21 -29.71
CA SER A 178 -26.89 -11.62 -31.05
C SER A 178 -28.03 -12.37 -31.72
N TRP A 179 -28.29 -12.06 -32.95
CA TRP A 179 -29.37 -12.69 -33.75
C TRP A 179 -28.83 -13.19 -35.08
N ASP A 180 -28.87 -14.50 -35.26
CA ASP A 180 -28.54 -15.15 -36.53
C ASP A 180 -29.76 -15.06 -37.47
N ILE A 181 -29.80 -14.06 -38.36
CA ILE A 181 -30.93 -13.76 -39.22
C ILE A 181 -31.06 -14.82 -40.32
N ALA A 182 -29.94 -15.33 -40.84
CA ALA A 182 -29.91 -16.32 -41.91
C ALA A 182 -28.65 -17.20 -41.81
N LYS A 183 -28.78 -18.47 -42.22
CA LYS A 183 -27.67 -19.44 -42.18
C LYS A 183 -26.46 -19.12 -43.08
N TRP A 184 -26.58 -18.11 -43.95
CA TRP A 184 -25.56 -17.70 -44.91
C TRP A 184 -25.03 -16.29 -44.71
N LEU A 185 -25.40 -15.66 -43.60
CA LEU A 185 -24.96 -14.33 -43.18
C LEU A 185 -23.99 -14.48 -42.03
#